data_6704bd85ddbf7f008feffbbcf33774ea
#
_entry.id   6704bd85ddbf7f008feffbbcf33774ea
#
_cell.length_a   1.000
_cell.length_b   1.000
_cell.length_c   1.000
_cell.angle_alpha   90.00
_cell.angle_beta   90.00
_cell.angle_gamma   90.00
#
_symmetry.space_group_name_H-M   'P 1'
#
loop_
_entity.id
_entity.type
_entity.pdbx_description
1 polymer ?
#
loop_
_entity_poly.entity_id
_entity_poly.type
_entity_poly.pdbx_seq_one_letter_code
_entity_poly.pdbx_strand_id
1 'polypeptide(L)'
;MPDSYAGAAEHFDLITKPYWSAIGPALHAVLRQAGDGPVVDIGTGTGLGLPTIGKALPAHEIIAIEPSPSLRIGLFSRLADHPELAKRVTVLPTGAQEAELPPRLGAVVGINMLGHLSPADRATLWNRIAASLAPGAPAVFTLQPPDRPASIPESPFGEAVVGRLRYSASGSAEPSGEHQVTWRVTYRVHDGATQLSEQTMEHCWWTVSEGQLDDELHRAGLAASSRDGLVVIHQQ
;
A
#
# COMPACT_ATOMS: atom_id res chain seq x y z
N MET A 1 4.97 14.56 12.10
CA MET A 1 5.85 13.43 12.45
C MET A 1 7.03 13.39 11.48
N PRO A 2 8.22 12.89 11.86
CA PRO A 2 9.26 12.65 10.88
C PRO A 2 8.79 11.68 9.79
N ASP A 3 9.24 11.90 8.56
CA ASP A 3 8.91 11.02 7.42
C ASP A 3 9.65 9.69 7.55
N SER A 4 8.93 8.63 7.87
CA SER A 4 9.49 7.29 8.08
C SER A 4 10.06 6.65 6.80
N TYR A 5 9.78 7.23 5.62
CA TYR A 5 10.26 6.74 4.33
C TYR A 5 11.41 7.55 3.74
N ALA A 6 11.84 8.64 4.40
CA ALA A 6 12.86 9.53 3.86
C ALA A 6 14.14 8.80 3.42
N GLY A 7 14.56 7.79 4.18
CA GLY A 7 15.76 7.01 3.85
C GLY A 7 15.56 5.86 2.88
N ALA A 8 14.30 5.45 2.61
CA ALA A 8 14.00 4.34 1.70
C ALA A 8 13.57 4.81 0.31
N ALA A 9 13.22 6.10 0.14
CA ALA A 9 12.52 6.60 -1.02
C ALA A 9 13.28 6.32 -2.34
N GLU A 10 14.61 6.44 -2.35
CA GLU A 10 15.43 6.17 -3.54
C GLU A 10 15.42 4.69 -3.96
N HIS A 11 15.20 3.77 -3.03
CA HIS A 11 15.17 2.32 -3.27
C HIS A 11 13.77 1.80 -3.54
N PHE A 12 12.75 2.56 -3.14
CA PHE A 12 11.38 2.06 -2.99
C PHE A 12 10.85 1.43 -4.27
N ASP A 13 10.90 2.15 -5.38
CA ASP A 13 10.42 1.65 -6.68
C ASP A 13 11.24 0.46 -7.18
N LEU A 14 12.55 0.50 -7.02
CA LEU A 14 13.46 -0.55 -7.47
C LEU A 14 13.14 -1.89 -6.81
N ILE A 15 12.84 -1.86 -5.51
CA ILE A 15 12.58 -3.06 -4.71
C ILE A 15 11.12 -3.53 -4.84
N THR A 16 10.15 -2.61 -4.93
CA THR A 16 8.72 -2.96 -4.88
C THR A 16 8.09 -3.20 -6.27
N LYS A 17 8.72 -2.74 -7.35
CA LYS A 17 8.19 -2.90 -8.71
C LYS A 17 7.89 -4.35 -9.12
N PRO A 18 8.72 -5.37 -8.77
CA PRO A 18 8.40 -6.77 -9.09
C PRO A 18 7.09 -7.24 -8.44
N TYR A 19 6.85 -6.84 -7.19
CA TYR A 19 5.61 -7.14 -6.48
C TYR A 19 4.39 -6.52 -7.21
N TRP A 20 4.46 -5.24 -7.57
CA TRP A 20 3.40 -4.58 -8.34
C TRP A 20 3.16 -5.23 -9.71
N SER A 21 4.21 -5.70 -10.37
CA SER A 21 4.08 -6.45 -11.62
C SER A 21 3.33 -7.77 -11.44
N ALA A 22 3.53 -8.44 -10.30
CA ALA A 22 2.88 -9.71 -9.98
C ALA A 22 1.38 -9.53 -9.66
N ILE A 23 1.02 -8.55 -8.82
CA ILE A 23 -0.39 -8.35 -8.41
C ILE A 23 -1.22 -7.54 -9.42
N GLY A 24 -0.57 -6.79 -10.30
CA GLY A 24 -1.22 -5.85 -11.24
C GLY A 24 -2.34 -6.47 -12.07
N PRO A 25 -2.19 -7.66 -12.68
CA PRO A 25 -3.24 -8.32 -13.44
C PRO A 25 -4.48 -8.65 -12.60
N ALA A 26 -4.31 -9.16 -11.39
CA ALA A 26 -5.40 -9.47 -10.47
C ALA A 26 -6.12 -8.20 -10.00
N LEU A 27 -5.36 -7.17 -9.60
CA LEU A 27 -5.90 -5.87 -9.23
C LEU A 27 -6.71 -5.26 -10.37
N HIS A 28 -6.18 -5.26 -11.59
CA HIS A 28 -6.90 -4.77 -12.77
C HIS A 28 -8.23 -5.51 -12.98
N ALA A 29 -8.23 -6.84 -12.85
CA ALA A 29 -9.43 -7.65 -13.06
C ALA A 29 -10.51 -7.36 -12.00
N VAL A 30 -10.12 -7.19 -10.74
CA VAL A 30 -11.06 -6.87 -9.65
C VAL A 30 -11.63 -5.46 -9.83
N LEU A 31 -10.79 -4.47 -10.15
CA LEU A 31 -11.22 -3.08 -10.29
C LEU A 31 -12.22 -2.85 -11.43
N ARG A 32 -12.29 -3.73 -12.43
CA ARG A 32 -13.34 -3.66 -13.47
C ARG A 32 -14.76 -3.82 -12.92
N GLN A 33 -14.92 -4.22 -11.66
CA GLN A 33 -16.20 -4.30 -10.97
C GLN A 33 -16.54 -3.01 -10.20
N ALA A 34 -15.73 -1.95 -10.35
CA ALA A 34 -15.97 -0.68 -9.70
C ALA A 34 -17.36 -0.12 -10.03
N GLY A 35 -17.98 0.46 -9.00
CA GLY A 35 -19.25 1.18 -9.13
C GLY A 35 -19.04 2.64 -9.55
N ASP A 36 -20.11 3.41 -9.51
CA ASP A 36 -20.04 4.85 -9.73
C ASP A 36 -19.34 5.57 -8.58
N GLY A 37 -18.59 6.61 -8.91
CA GLY A 37 -17.87 7.48 -7.97
C GLY A 37 -16.35 7.39 -8.14
N PRO A 38 -15.59 8.24 -7.43
CA PRO A 38 -14.15 8.22 -7.48
C PRO A 38 -13.58 6.93 -6.87
N VAL A 39 -12.34 6.63 -7.24
CA VAL A 39 -11.54 5.55 -6.64
C VAL A 39 -10.58 6.18 -5.64
N VAL A 40 -10.46 5.57 -4.47
CA VAL A 40 -9.48 5.99 -3.46
C VAL A 40 -8.35 4.98 -3.40
N ASP A 41 -7.11 5.45 -3.56
CA ASP A 41 -5.88 4.67 -3.38
C ASP A 41 -5.21 5.14 -2.07
N ILE A 42 -5.29 4.29 -1.03
CA ILE A 42 -4.83 4.59 0.33
C ILE A 42 -3.41 4.07 0.50
N GLY A 43 -2.49 4.96 0.86
CA GLY A 43 -1.07 4.62 0.93
C GLY A 43 -0.49 4.43 -0.48
N THR A 44 -0.81 5.35 -1.36
CA THR A 44 -0.39 5.32 -2.79
C THR A 44 1.13 5.17 -2.98
N GLY A 45 1.94 5.57 -1.99
CA GLY A 45 3.40 5.54 -2.08
C GLY A 45 3.93 6.41 -3.22
N THR A 46 4.82 5.85 -4.02
CA THR A 46 5.34 6.48 -5.24
C THR A 46 4.40 6.37 -6.45
N GLY A 47 3.19 5.87 -6.25
CA GLY A 47 2.17 5.74 -7.30
C GLY A 47 2.36 4.57 -8.26
N LEU A 48 3.10 3.51 -7.88
CA LEU A 48 3.31 2.33 -8.74
C LEU A 48 1.99 1.64 -9.13
N GLY A 49 0.95 1.73 -8.30
CA GLY A 49 -0.38 1.18 -8.59
C GLY A 49 -1.21 2.03 -9.56
N LEU A 50 -0.97 3.33 -9.64
CA LEU A 50 -1.81 4.27 -10.39
C LEU A 50 -1.98 3.94 -11.88
N PRO A 51 -0.94 3.51 -12.63
CA PRO A 51 -1.12 3.11 -14.02
C PRO A 51 -2.07 1.90 -14.17
N THR A 52 -2.02 0.94 -13.24
CA THR A 52 -2.92 -0.21 -13.24
C THR A 52 -4.35 0.20 -12.93
N ILE A 53 -4.55 1.04 -11.90
CA ILE A 53 -5.85 1.60 -11.52
C ILE A 53 -6.42 2.42 -12.68
N GLY A 54 -5.64 3.35 -13.23
CA GLY A 54 -6.06 4.22 -14.32
C GLY A 54 -6.40 3.49 -15.62
N LYS A 55 -5.73 2.36 -15.90
CA LYS A 55 -6.03 1.48 -17.04
C LYS A 55 -7.30 0.66 -16.82
N ALA A 56 -7.52 0.17 -15.59
CA ALA A 56 -8.74 -0.56 -15.25
C ALA A 56 -9.97 0.35 -15.30
N LEU A 57 -9.81 1.60 -14.90
CA LEU A 57 -10.87 2.59 -14.65
C LEU A 57 -10.60 3.90 -15.42
N PRO A 58 -10.72 3.90 -16.76
CA PRO A 58 -10.29 5.04 -17.59
C PRO A 58 -11.14 6.29 -17.40
N ALA A 59 -12.38 6.16 -16.89
CA ALA A 59 -13.31 7.29 -16.71
C ALA A 59 -13.43 7.79 -15.25
N HIS A 60 -12.78 7.10 -14.28
CA HIS A 60 -12.92 7.45 -12.88
C HIS A 60 -11.88 8.50 -12.45
N GLU A 61 -12.29 9.39 -11.55
CA GLU A 61 -11.37 10.19 -10.76
C GLU A 61 -10.68 9.30 -9.72
N ILE A 62 -9.43 9.60 -9.41
CA ILE A 62 -8.62 8.86 -8.44
C ILE A 62 -8.18 9.82 -7.35
N ILE A 63 -8.42 9.46 -6.10
CA ILE A 63 -7.93 10.18 -4.93
C ILE A 63 -6.79 9.35 -4.36
N ALA A 64 -5.57 9.84 -4.50
CA ALA A 64 -4.35 9.21 -4.02
C ALA A 64 -3.96 9.80 -2.67
N ILE A 65 -3.99 8.97 -1.62
CA ILE A 65 -3.68 9.37 -0.24
C ILE A 65 -2.28 8.89 0.11
N GLU A 66 -1.35 9.83 0.38
CA GLU A 66 0.02 9.51 0.74
C GLU A 66 0.60 10.54 1.72
N PRO A 67 0.85 10.17 2.99
CA PRO A 67 1.39 11.09 3.99
C PRO A 67 2.88 11.44 3.79
N SER A 68 3.70 10.51 3.22
CA SER A 68 5.14 10.70 3.09
C SER A 68 5.50 11.71 2.00
N PRO A 69 6.11 12.86 2.32
CA PRO A 69 6.59 13.80 1.30
C PRO A 69 7.67 13.18 0.42
N SER A 70 8.52 12.29 0.95
CA SER A 70 9.57 11.62 0.18
C SER A 70 9.00 10.67 -0.88
N LEU A 71 7.96 9.91 -0.56
CA LEU A 71 7.29 9.04 -1.53
C LEU A 71 6.50 9.85 -2.57
N ARG A 72 5.89 10.98 -2.18
CA ARG A 72 5.21 11.86 -3.12
C ARG A 72 6.12 12.47 -4.19
N ILE A 73 7.44 12.56 -3.97
CA ILE A 73 8.38 12.96 -5.04
C ILE A 73 8.29 11.99 -6.21
N GLY A 74 8.37 10.68 -5.94
CA GLY A 74 8.21 9.64 -6.96
C GLY A 74 6.81 9.64 -7.59
N LEU A 75 5.77 9.84 -6.76
CA LEU A 75 4.38 9.96 -7.22
C LEU A 75 4.20 11.09 -8.24
N PHE A 76 4.67 12.30 -7.94
CA PHE A 76 4.54 13.43 -8.86
C PHE A 76 5.41 13.27 -10.11
N SER A 77 6.61 12.68 -9.99
CA SER A 77 7.41 12.33 -11.16
C SER A 77 6.66 11.37 -12.09
N ARG A 78 6.05 10.33 -11.52
CA ARG A 78 5.23 9.36 -12.29
C ARG A 78 4.02 10.01 -12.95
N LEU A 79 3.32 10.90 -12.24
CA LEU A 79 2.19 11.62 -12.82
C LEU A 79 2.61 12.57 -13.96
N ALA A 80 3.79 13.17 -13.88
CA ALA A 80 4.34 13.98 -14.97
C ALA A 80 4.59 13.15 -16.24
N ASP A 81 5.00 11.88 -16.10
CA ASP A 81 5.18 10.95 -17.22
C ASP A 81 3.85 10.42 -17.79
N HIS A 82 2.73 10.61 -17.07
CA HIS A 82 1.39 10.14 -17.44
C HIS A 82 0.34 11.29 -17.42
N PRO A 83 0.43 12.30 -18.32
CA PRO A 83 -0.38 13.52 -18.24
C PRO A 83 -1.90 13.28 -18.29
N GLU A 84 -2.36 12.25 -19.02
CA GLU A 84 -3.79 11.91 -19.06
C GLU A 84 -4.29 11.31 -17.75
N LEU A 85 -3.45 10.57 -17.05
CA LEU A 85 -3.75 10.06 -15.72
C LEU A 85 -3.71 11.20 -14.70
N ALA A 86 -2.72 12.08 -14.78
CA ALA A 86 -2.57 13.24 -13.90
C ALA A 86 -3.81 14.17 -13.87
N LYS A 87 -4.52 14.29 -14.99
CA LYS A 87 -5.77 15.09 -15.07
C LYS A 87 -6.89 14.55 -14.17
N ARG A 88 -6.80 13.28 -13.75
CA ARG A 88 -7.83 12.58 -12.98
C ARG A 88 -7.38 12.19 -11.58
N VAL A 89 -6.13 12.47 -11.21
CA VAL A 89 -5.56 12.12 -9.91
C VAL A 89 -5.48 13.35 -9.02
N THR A 90 -6.15 13.29 -7.89
CA THR A 90 -6.00 14.28 -6.80
C THR A 90 -5.14 13.64 -5.71
N VAL A 91 -4.00 14.25 -5.39
CA VAL A 91 -3.08 13.77 -4.34
C VAL A 91 -3.38 14.49 -3.03
N LEU A 92 -3.74 13.73 -1.99
CA LEU A 92 -3.95 14.23 -0.64
C LEU A 92 -2.72 13.93 0.22
N PRO A 93 -2.02 14.96 0.73
CA PRO A 93 -0.80 14.82 1.54
C PRO A 93 -1.15 14.52 3.02
N THR A 94 -1.92 13.47 3.27
CA THR A 94 -2.47 13.13 4.59
C THR A 94 -2.47 11.62 4.80
N GLY A 95 -2.65 11.17 6.04
CA GLY A 95 -2.85 9.77 6.37
C GLY A 95 -4.29 9.29 6.14
N ALA A 96 -4.47 7.97 6.11
CA ALA A 96 -5.79 7.36 5.96
C ALA A 96 -6.78 7.75 7.07
N GLN A 97 -6.26 8.02 8.27
CA GLN A 97 -7.06 8.40 9.43
C GLN A 97 -7.70 9.78 9.27
N GLU A 98 -6.99 10.70 8.62
CA GLU A 98 -7.32 12.13 8.51
C GLU A 98 -8.02 12.46 7.18
N ALA A 99 -7.77 11.67 6.14
CA ALA A 99 -8.33 11.92 4.81
C ALA A 99 -9.85 11.83 4.81
N GLU A 100 -10.52 12.84 4.32
CA GLU A 100 -11.97 12.79 4.08
C GLU A 100 -12.25 11.92 2.86
N LEU A 101 -13.09 10.90 3.02
CA LEU A 101 -13.54 10.07 1.92
C LEU A 101 -14.80 10.68 1.30
N PRO A 102 -14.94 10.64 -0.03
CA PRO A 102 -16.19 11.01 -0.70
C PRO A 102 -17.39 10.20 -0.19
N PRO A 103 -18.59 10.75 -0.21
CA PRO A 103 -19.80 10.05 0.27
C PRO A 103 -20.18 8.84 -0.59
N ARG A 104 -19.62 8.72 -1.80
CA ARG A 104 -19.79 7.56 -2.69
C ARG A 104 -18.46 7.24 -3.34
N LEU A 105 -18.05 5.96 -3.23
CA LEU A 105 -16.79 5.44 -3.77
C LEU A 105 -17.07 4.35 -4.81
N GLY A 106 -16.45 4.47 -5.97
CA GLY A 106 -16.48 3.45 -7.02
C GLY A 106 -15.60 2.24 -6.70
N ALA A 107 -14.50 2.45 -6.02
CA ALA A 107 -13.63 1.40 -5.47
C ALA A 107 -12.68 1.99 -4.42
N VAL A 108 -12.09 1.11 -3.62
CA VAL A 108 -10.98 1.44 -2.71
C VAL A 108 -9.82 0.51 -2.98
N VAL A 109 -8.60 1.02 -2.96
CA VAL A 109 -7.34 0.27 -3.05
C VAL A 109 -6.48 0.61 -1.86
N GLY A 110 -5.86 -0.39 -1.22
CA GLY A 110 -5.00 -0.20 -0.07
C GLY A 110 -3.94 -1.31 -0.03
N ILE A 111 -2.92 -1.20 -0.88
CA ILE A 111 -1.89 -2.22 -1.03
C ILE A 111 -0.75 -1.94 -0.06
N ASN A 112 -0.40 -2.95 0.74
CA ASN A 112 0.71 -2.91 1.69
C ASN A 112 0.63 -1.75 2.71
N MET A 113 -0.58 -1.42 3.17
CA MET A 113 -0.77 -0.28 4.06
C MET A 113 -1.44 -0.62 5.41
N LEU A 114 -2.09 -1.78 5.55
CA LEU A 114 -2.88 -2.10 6.75
C LEU A 114 -2.06 -2.11 8.05
N GLY A 115 -0.80 -2.52 7.96
CA GLY A 115 0.09 -2.55 9.12
C GLY A 115 0.51 -1.16 9.65
N HIS A 116 0.25 -0.09 8.90
CA HIS A 116 0.41 1.28 9.40
C HIS A 116 -0.76 1.74 10.28
N LEU A 117 -1.87 1.01 10.27
CA LEU A 117 -3.07 1.35 11.01
C LEU A 117 -3.20 0.50 12.28
N SER A 118 -3.43 1.15 13.41
CA SER A 118 -3.83 0.45 14.62
C SER A 118 -5.17 -0.28 14.42
N PRO A 119 -5.53 -1.28 15.26
CA PRO A 119 -6.85 -1.90 15.20
C PRO A 119 -8.01 -0.90 15.26
N ALA A 120 -7.87 0.18 16.06
CA ALA A 120 -8.87 1.24 16.17
C ALA A 120 -8.97 2.07 14.89
N ASP A 121 -7.82 2.40 14.27
CA ASP A 121 -7.78 3.13 12.99
C ASP A 121 -8.38 2.29 11.86
N ARG A 122 -8.07 0.98 11.82
CA ARG A 122 -8.68 0.05 10.85
C ARG A 122 -10.20 -0.03 11.03
N ALA A 123 -10.69 -0.19 12.27
CA ALA A 123 -12.12 -0.22 12.53
C ALA A 123 -12.81 1.07 12.06
N THR A 124 -12.19 2.24 12.27
CA THR A 124 -12.68 3.51 11.74
C THR A 124 -12.69 3.53 10.22
N LEU A 125 -11.62 3.06 9.58
CA LEU A 125 -11.52 2.97 8.13
C LEU A 125 -12.60 2.07 7.53
N TRP A 126 -12.83 0.87 8.12
CA TRP A 126 -13.87 -0.06 7.67
C TRP A 126 -15.27 0.54 7.73
N ASN A 127 -15.62 1.22 8.82
CA ASN A 127 -16.91 1.91 8.95
C ASN A 127 -17.09 2.99 7.89
N ARG A 128 -16.03 3.75 7.57
CA ARG A 128 -16.06 4.79 6.53
C ARG A 128 -16.19 4.19 5.14
N ILE A 129 -15.48 3.11 4.85
CA ILE A 129 -15.62 2.37 3.59
C ILE A 129 -17.04 1.81 3.45
N ALA A 130 -17.55 1.14 4.49
CA ALA A 130 -18.91 0.59 4.48
C ALA A 130 -19.98 1.66 4.21
N ALA A 131 -19.81 2.86 4.77
CA ALA A 131 -20.74 3.97 4.58
C ALA A 131 -20.68 4.60 3.18
N SER A 132 -19.55 4.48 2.48
CA SER A 132 -19.30 5.22 1.23
C SER A 132 -19.19 4.32 -0.01
N LEU A 133 -18.87 3.04 0.15
CA LEU A 133 -18.66 2.13 -0.98
C LEU A 133 -19.97 1.95 -1.76
N ALA A 134 -19.92 2.12 -3.08
CA ALA A 134 -21.10 1.88 -3.92
C ALA A 134 -21.52 0.40 -3.87
N PRO A 135 -22.81 0.09 -3.99
CA PRO A 135 -23.29 -1.30 -3.98
C PRO A 135 -22.57 -2.16 -5.01
N GLY A 136 -22.01 -3.29 -4.57
CA GLY A 136 -21.25 -4.21 -5.41
C GLY A 136 -19.84 -3.76 -5.80
N ALA A 137 -19.43 -2.53 -5.43
CA ALA A 137 -18.09 -2.04 -5.68
C ALA A 137 -17.05 -2.75 -4.78
N PRO A 138 -15.81 -2.97 -5.27
CA PRO A 138 -14.79 -3.64 -4.48
C PRO A 138 -13.95 -2.65 -3.66
N ALA A 139 -13.56 -3.07 -2.44
CA ALA A 139 -12.40 -2.52 -1.76
C ALA A 139 -11.30 -3.58 -1.74
N VAL A 140 -10.10 -3.24 -2.21
CA VAL A 140 -9.01 -4.20 -2.45
C VAL A 140 -7.84 -3.89 -1.55
N PHE A 141 -7.46 -4.85 -0.72
CA PHE A 141 -6.33 -4.72 0.20
C PHE A 141 -5.37 -5.90 0.07
N THR A 142 -4.26 -5.83 0.77
CA THR A 142 -3.34 -6.95 0.97
C THR A 142 -3.03 -7.14 2.44
N LEU A 143 -2.88 -8.39 2.85
CA LEU A 143 -2.30 -8.76 4.14
C LEU A 143 -0.81 -9.00 3.96
N GLN A 144 -0.03 -8.51 4.89
CA GLN A 144 1.42 -8.70 4.91
C GLN A 144 1.83 -9.47 6.15
N PRO A 145 2.76 -10.44 6.04
CA PRO A 145 3.33 -11.11 7.18
C PRO A 145 4.13 -10.12 8.07
N PRO A 146 4.28 -10.45 9.36
CA PRO A 146 3.64 -11.59 10.01
C PRO A 146 2.18 -11.30 10.37
N ASP A 147 1.35 -12.36 10.44
CA ASP A 147 -0.06 -12.30 10.85
C ASP A 147 -0.25 -12.11 12.36
N ARG A 148 0.82 -12.33 13.12
CA ARG A 148 0.92 -12.15 14.59
C ARG A 148 2.35 -11.77 14.96
N PRO A 149 2.58 -11.15 16.13
CA PRO A 149 3.94 -10.82 16.56
C PRO A 149 4.84 -12.05 16.63
N ALA A 150 5.90 -12.03 15.82
CA ALA A 150 6.89 -13.10 15.74
C ALA A 150 8.23 -12.51 15.33
N SER A 151 9.33 -13.11 15.83
CA SER A 151 10.67 -12.81 15.35
C SER A 151 10.87 -13.38 13.95
N ILE A 152 11.30 -12.54 13.04
CA ILE A 152 11.63 -12.90 11.66
C ILE A 152 13.13 -12.63 11.46
N PRO A 153 13.92 -13.64 11.14
CA PRO A 153 15.34 -13.46 10.87
C PRO A 153 15.54 -12.59 9.62
N GLU A 154 16.69 -11.91 9.53
CA GLU A 154 17.01 -11.11 8.36
C GLU A 154 16.93 -11.95 7.09
N SER A 155 16.16 -11.45 6.13
CA SER A 155 15.93 -12.09 4.83
C SER A 155 15.90 -11.05 3.72
N PRO A 156 16.26 -11.41 2.46
CA PRO A 156 16.18 -10.51 1.33
C PRO A 156 14.73 -10.09 1.04
N PHE A 157 14.50 -8.79 0.79
CA PHE A 157 13.24 -8.26 0.30
C PHE A 157 13.23 -8.09 -1.22
N GLY A 158 14.39 -7.90 -1.81
CA GLY A 158 14.55 -7.77 -3.25
C GLY A 158 15.85 -7.09 -3.64
N GLU A 159 16.13 -7.11 -4.94
CA GLU A 159 17.26 -6.41 -5.53
C GLU A 159 16.93 -5.92 -6.93
N ALA A 160 17.66 -4.89 -7.37
CA ALA A 160 17.63 -4.37 -8.73
C ALA A 160 19.01 -3.90 -9.17
N VAL A 161 19.24 -3.88 -10.47
CA VAL A 161 20.48 -3.37 -11.06
C VAL A 161 20.14 -2.16 -11.92
N VAL A 162 20.87 -1.05 -11.68
CA VAL A 162 20.77 0.17 -12.49
C VAL A 162 22.18 0.53 -12.96
N GLY A 163 22.40 0.45 -14.23
CA GLY A 163 23.77 0.56 -14.79
C GLY A 163 24.67 -0.55 -14.22
N ARG A 164 25.76 -0.17 -13.56
CA ARG A 164 26.67 -1.13 -12.91
C ARG A 164 26.39 -1.33 -11.42
N LEU A 165 25.46 -0.57 -10.86
CA LEU A 165 25.17 -0.59 -9.42
C LEU A 165 24.04 -1.57 -9.08
N ARG A 166 24.23 -2.31 -8.00
CA ARG A 166 23.23 -3.22 -7.43
C ARG A 166 22.63 -2.59 -6.18
N TYR A 167 21.33 -2.44 -6.19
CA TYR A 167 20.47 -1.97 -5.10
C TYR A 167 19.80 -3.16 -4.45
N SER A 168 19.87 -3.30 -3.17
CA SER A 168 19.25 -4.41 -2.45
C SER A 168 18.60 -3.95 -1.15
N ALA A 169 17.59 -4.69 -0.71
CA ALA A 169 16.99 -4.53 0.60
C ALA A 169 16.89 -5.88 1.31
N SER A 170 17.13 -5.87 2.62
CA SER A 170 16.89 -7.00 3.52
C SER A 170 16.17 -6.50 4.76
N GLY A 171 15.41 -7.38 5.41
CA GLY A 171 14.67 -7.00 6.59
C GLY A 171 14.56 -8.11 7.61
N SER A 172 14.44 -7.71 8.88
CA SER A 172 14.12 -8.55 10.02
C SER A 172 13.01 -7.90 10.85
N ALA A 173 12.30 -8.69 11.64
CA ALA A 173 11.28 -8.16 12.55
C ALA A 173 11.39 -8.77 13.92
N GLU A 174 11.06 -7.96 14.94
CA GLU A 174 10.96 -8.40 16.34
C GLU A 174 9.62 -7.95 16.92
N PRO A 175 9.00 -8.78 17.79
CA PRO A 175 7.81 -8.36 18.53
C PRO A 175 8.09 -7.10 19.34
N SER A 176 7.19 -6.11 19.25
CA SER A 176 7.30 -4.84 19.96
C SER A 176 6.03 -4.47 20.73
N GLY A 177 5.01 -5.32 20.70
CA GLY A 177 3.74 -5.16 21.44
C GLY A 177 2.84 -6.37 21.23
N GLU A 178 1.65 -6.34 21.84
CA GLU A 178 0.67 -7.44 21.77
C GLU A 178 0.23 -7.75 20.33
N HIS A 179 0.17 -6.71 19.48
CA HIS A 179 -0.22 -6.82 18.06
C HIS A 179 0.76 -6.06 17.16
N GLN A 180 2.02 -5.94 17.56
CA GLN A 180 3.02 -5.16 16.84
C GLN A 180 4.34 -5.88 16.68
N VAL A 181 4.99 -5.60 15.57
CA VAL A 181 6.40 -5.88 15.34
C VAL A 181 7.12 -4.59 14.95
N THR A 182 8.40 -4.52 15.25
CA THR A 182 9.31 -3.52 14.68
C THR A 182 10.08 -4.18 13.55
N TRP A 183 9.84 -3.74 12.33
CA TRP A 183 10.66 -4.08 11.18
C TRP A 183 11.91 -3.23 11.17
N ARG A 184 13.04 -3.89 10.95
CA ARG A 184 14.33 -3.27 10.62
C ARG A 184 14.66 -3.61 9.19
N VAL A 185 14.67 -2.61 8.30
CA VAL A 185 14.92 -2.78 6.87
C VAL A 185 16.22 -2.08 6.51
N THR A 186 17.16 -2.82 5.93
CA THR A 186 18.47 -2.29 5.51
C THR A 186 18.55 -2.27 3.98
N TYR A 187 18.80 -1.09 3.45
CA TYR A 187 19.00 -0.82 2.04
C TYR A 187 20.49 -0.67 1.76
N ARG A 188 20.99 -1.26 0.67
CA ARG A 188 22.41 -1.26 0.31
C ARG A 188 22.60 -0.96 -1.18
N VAL A 189 23.66 -0.24 -1.50
CA VAL A 189 24.12 0.00 -2.88
C VAL A 189 25.54 -0.54 -3.02
N HIS A 190 25.79 -1.34 -4.05
CA HIS A 190 27.09 -1.93 -4.33
C HIS A 190 27.54 -1.64 -5.76
N ASP A 191 28.85 -1.42 -5.92
CA ASP A 191 29.58 -1.44 -7.20
C ASP A 191 30.50 -2.67 -7.21
N GLY A 192 30.09 -3.75 -7.85
CA GLY A 192 30.74 -5.04 -7.73
C GLY A 192 30.78 -5.54 -6.29
N ALA A 193 31.99 -5.72 -5.74
CA ALA A 193 32.20 -6.13 -4.36
C ALA A 193 32.23 -4.95 -3.36
N THR A 194 32.26 -3.70 -3.84
CA THR A 194 32.37 -2.51 -2.99
C THR A 194 31.00 -2.01 -2.55
N GLN A 195 30.75 -1.94 -1.24
CA GLN A 195 29.56 -1.31 -0.70
C GLN A 195 29.74 0.22 -0.72
N LEU A 196 28.85 0.91 -1.44
CA LEU A 196 28.86 2.37 -1.57
C LEU A 196 28.01 3.05 -0.51
N SER A 197 26.86 2.46 -0.17
CA SER A 197 25.99 2.98 0.88
C SER A 197 25.28 1.86 1.61
N GLU A 198 24.92 2.14 2.87
CA GLU A 198 24.03 1.32 3.69
C GLU A 198 23.18 2.25 4.54
N GLN A 199 21.88 1.97 4.57
CA GLN A 199 20.94 2.71 5.40
C GLN A 199 19.93 1.76 6.01
N THR A 200 19.75 1.84 7.33
CA THR A 200 18.78 1.05 8.06
C THR A 200 17.66 1.93 8.56
N MET A 201 16.43 1.45 8.42
CA MET A 201 15.21 2.09 8.89
C MET A 201 14.42 1.16 9.79
N GLU A 202 13.72 1.72 10.75
CA GLU A 202 12.82 0.98 11.62
C GLU A 202 11.38 1.46 11.41
N HIS A 203 10.47 0.48 11.29
CA HIS A 203 9.04 0.71 11.13
C HIS A 203 8.28 -0.08 12.17
N CYS A 204 7.44 0.57 12.93
CA CYS A 204 6.42 -0.11 13.73
C CYS A 204 5.29 -0.59 12.79
N TRP A 205 4.90 -1.85 12.92
CA TRP A 205 3.93 -2.50 12.06
C TRP A 205 2.90 -3.25 12.89
N TRP A 206 1.64 -2.93 12.69
CA TRP A 206 0.54 -3.67 13.29
C TRP A 206 0.28 -4.96 12.54
N THR A 207 0.34 -6.07 13.23
CA THR A 207 0.00 -7.38 12.67
C THR A 207 -1.52 -7.53 12.60
N VAL A 208 -2.00 -8.22 11.59
CA VAL A 208 -3.40 -8.59 11.44
C VAL A 208 -3.50 -9.93 10.72
N SER A 209 -4.15 -10.90 11.35
CA SER A 209 -4.45 -12.19 10.73
C SER A 209 -5.71 -12.11 9.88
N GLU A 210 -5.92 -13.09 8.99
CA GLU A 210 -7.15 -13.21 8.21
C GLU A 210 -8.38 -13.23 9.12
N GLY A 211 -8.36 -14.05 10.18
CA GLY A 211 -9.50 -14.13 11.11
C GLY A 211 -9.78 -12.82 11.85
N GLN A 212 -8.73 -12.07 12.26
CA GLN A 212 -8.93 -10.75 12.85
C GLN A 212 -9.53 -9.76 11.84
N LEU A 213 -9.05 -9.79 10.60
CA LEU A 213 -9.59 -8.95 9.54
C LEU A 213 -11.05 -9.27 9.27
N ASP A 214 -11.41 -10.55 9.17
CA ASP A 214 -12.81 -11.00 8.96
C ASP A 214 -13.72 -10.50 10.09
N ASP A 215 -13.28 -10.61 11.34
CA ASP A 215 -14.02 -10.10 12.50
C ASP A 215 -14.19 -8.57 12.47
N GLU A 216 -13.14 -7.82 12.07
CA GLU A 216 -13.20 -6.37 11.93
C GLU A 216 -14.21 -5.97 10.83
N LEU A 217 -14.14 -6.61 9.68
CA LEU A 217 -15.01 -6.36 8.53
C LEU A 217 -16.47 -6.70 8.82
N HIS A 218 -16.72 -7.85 9.45
CA HIS A 218 -18.07 -8.27 9.82
C HIS A 218 -18.77 -7.26 10.73
N ARG A 219 -18.03 -6.71 11.73
CA ARG A 219 -18.56 -5.64 12.59
C ARG A 219 -18.93 -4.36 11.85
N ALA A 220 -18.31 -4.11 10.70
CA ALA A 220 -18.59 -2.97 9.83
C ALA A 220 -19.66 -3.27 8.75
N GLY A 221 -20.23 -4.49 8.70
CA GLY A 221 -21.16 -4.90 7.64
C GLY A 221 -20.49 -5.18 6.29
N LEU A 222 -19.21 -5.58 6.34
CA LEU A 222 -18.41 -5.92 5.17
C LEU A 222 -18.06 -7.42 5.20
N ALA A 223 -17.76 -7.98 4.04
CA ALA A 223 -17.26 -9.33 3.88
C ALA A 223 -16.06 -9.35 2.94
N ALA A 224 -15.11 -10.25 3.18
CA ALA A 224 -13.92 -10.42 2.37
C ALA A 224 -13.88 -11.77 1.66
N SER A 225 -13.17 -11.80 0.55
CA SER A 225 -12.74 -13.01 -0.13
C SER A 225 -11.28 -12.86 -0.58
N SER A 226 -10.50 -13.92 -0.52
CA SER A 226 -9.11 -13.91 -1.00
C SER A 226 -9.06 -14.31 -2.47
N ARG A 227 -8.33 -13.55 -3.28
CA ARG A 227 -8.13 -13.82 -4.69
C ARG A 227 -6.73 -13.37 -5.15
N ASP A 228 -5.92 -14.32 -5.61
CA ASP A 228 -4.59 -14.05 -6.20
C ASP A 228 -3.69 -13.14 -5.33
N GLY A 229 -3.68 -13.37 -4.01
CA GLY A 229 -2.92 -12.57 -3.04
C GLY A 229 -3.57 -11.24 -2.65
N LEU A 230 -4.76 -10.94 -3.17
CA LEU A 230 -5.58 -9.79 -2.80
C LEU A 230 -6.70 -10.20 -1.86
N VAL A 231 -7.04 -9.32 -0.94
CA VAL A 231 -8.25 -9.36 -0.13
C VAL A 231 -9.27 -8.44 -0.79
N VAL A 232 -10.35 -9.01 -1.30
CA VAL A 232 -11.42 -8.28 -1.97
C VAL A 232 -12.61 -8.19 -1.02
N ILE A 233 -12.98 -6.97 -0.68
CA ILE A 233 -13.99 -6.64 0.32
C ILE A 233 -15.21 -6.03 -0.37
N HIS A 234 -16.40 -6.46 0.05
CA HIS A 234 -17.69 -5.96 -0.43
C HIS A 234 -18.62 -5.69 0.75
N GLN A 235 -19.65 -4.89 0.53
CA GLN A 235 -20.79 -4.78 1.46
C GLN A 235 -21.52 -6.13 1.54
N GLN A 236 -22.00 -6.49 2.75
CA GLN A 236 -22.83 -7.67 3.00
C GLN A 236 -24.25 -7.47 2.50
#